data_609e6481d797622003c1edc5762e721a
#
_entry.id   609e6481d797622003c1edc5762e721a
#
_cell.length_a   1.000
_cell.length_b   1.000
_cell.length_c   1.000
_cell.angle_alpha   90.00
_cell.angle_beta   90.00
_cell.angle_gamma   90.00
#
_symmetry.space_group_name_H-M   'P 1'
#
loop_
_entity.id
_entity.type
_entity.pdbx_description
1 polymer ?
#
loop_
_entity_poly.entity_id
_entity_poly.type
_entity_poly.pdbx_seq_one_letter_code
_entity_poly.pdbx_strand_id
1 'polypeptide(L)'
;PRSFLELLREHDRLVDEKIAELQWLKTFIKGKIKITEEGINAQHGTIHIEHRPSEHYIFTEYSGGSDNKDEYEAYARHVALCHENQIYSPYVTGGTIAVDGGFTKDSYRYSHLYTKLDPDDIDNSAENITVISPGSYVVIYSTLGFSPVCSMLPKLLNFAREHGYKHGKYFFEDILLDQASKSSLDYYIVKLSLPLEKT
;
A
#
# COMPACT_ATOMS: atom_id res chain seq x y z
N PRO A 1 49.74 18.72 -6.53
CA PRO A 1 49.39 17.38 -5.97
C PRO A 1 48.19 17.42 -5.01
N ARG A 2 48.12 18.40 -4.07
CA ARG A 2 46.98 18.48 -3.12
C ARG A 2 45.65 18.75 -3.81
N SER A 3 45.59 19.71 -4.74
CA SER A 3 44.37 20.04 -5.50
C SER A 3 43.85 18.85 -6.37
N PHE A 4 44.77 18.05 -6.88
CA PHE A 4 44.38 16.83 -7.63
C PHE A 4 43.83 15.75 -6.70
N LEU A 5 44.36 15.59 -5.51
CA LEU A 5 43.82 14.66 -4.51
C LEU A 5 42.42 15.10 -4.03
N GLU A 6 42.19 16.39 -3.85
CA GLU A 6 40.89 16.96 -3.48
C GLU A 6 39.89 16.69 -4.59
N LEU A 7 40.25 16.89 -5.87
CA LEU A 7 39.40 16.58 -7.01
C LEU A 7 39.04 15.09 -7.05
N LEU A 8 39.99 14.19 -6.84
CA LEU A 8 39.73 12.74 -6.82
C LEU A 8 38.78 12.35 -5.68
N ARG A 9 38.92 12.94 -4.50
CA ARG A 9 38.01 12.70 -3.37
C ARG A 9 36.58 13.19 -3.66
N GLU A 10 36.46 14.34 -4.32
CA GLU A 10 35.15 14.86 -4.73
C GLU A 10 34.50 13.95 -5.76
N HIS A 11 35.25 13.47 -6.76
CA HIS A 11 34.72 12.51 -7.73
C HIS A 11 34.34 11.18 -7.08
N ASP A 12 35.13 10.67 -6.14
CA ASP A 12 34.83 9.46 -5.37
C ASP A 12 33.49 9.60 -4.64
N ARG A 13 33.26 10.72 -3.93
CA ARG A 13 31.98 11.03 -3.26
C ARG A 13 30.81 11.08 -4.24
N LEU A 14 30.96 11.73 -5.41
CA LEU A 14 29.92 11.79 -6.43
C LEU A 14 29.58 10.40 -7.01
N VAL A 15 30.58 9.53 -7.14
CA VAL A 15 30.36 8.14 -7.56
C VAL A 15 29.59 7.36 -6.50
N ASP A 16 29.93 7.51 -5.21
CA ASP A 16 29.22 6.86 -4.12
C ASP A 16 27.75 7.30 -4.06
N GLU A 17 27.48 8.60 -4.21
CA GLU A 17 26.12 9.15 -4.28
C GLU A 17 25.33 8.53 -5.46
N LYS A 18 25.97 8.39 -6.62
CA LYS A 18 25.35 7.78 -7.80
C LYS A 18 25.10 6.28 -7.63
N ILE A 19 25.98 5.58 -6.95
CA ILE A 19 25.78 4.17 -6.61
C ILE A 19 24.58 4.02 -5.67
N ALA A 20 24.46 4.86 -4.65
CA ALA A 20 23.32 4.84 -3.72
C ALA A 20 22.00 5.12 -4.43
N GLU A 21 21.95 6.13 -5.31
CA GLU A 21 20.77 6.42 -6.15
C GLU A 21 20.36 5.22 -7.01
N LEU A 22 21.32 4.58 -7.68
CA LEU A 22 21.06 3.42 -8.54
C LEU A 22 20.63 2.18 -7.72
N GLN A 23 21.16 1.99 -6.53
CA GLN A 23 20.74 0.91 -5.63
C GLN A 23 19.28 1.10 -5.19
N TRP A 24 18.93 2.31 -4.76
CA TRP A 24 17.56 2.65 -4.43
C TRP A 24 16.62 2.42 -5.62
N LEU A 25 16.95 2.94 -6.82
CA LEU A 25 16.14 2.74 -8.02
C LEU A 25 15.94 1.25 -8.34
N LYS A 26 16.98 0.44 -8.15
CA LYS A 26 16.90 -1.00 -8.35
C LYS A 26 15.92 -1.66 -7.37
N THR A 27 15.92 -1.27 -6.11
CA THR A 27 14.97 -1.76 -5.09
C THR A 27 13.54 -1.36 -5.44
N PHE A 28 13.32 -0.09 -5.81
CA PHE A 28 12.03 0.40 -6.27
C PHE A 28 11.49 -0.41 -7.48
N ILE A 29 12.32 -0.64 -8.49
CA ILE A 29 11.92 -1.43 -9.69
C ILE A 29 11.58 -2.87 -9.29
N LYS A 30 12.35 -3.50 -8.41
CA LYS A 30 12.05 -4.86 -7.91
C LYS A 30 10.71 -4.92 -7.18
N GLY A 31 10.41 -3.92 -6.36
CA GLY A 31 9.10 -3.77 -5.71
C GLY A 31 7.97 -3.67 -6.75
N LYS A 32 8.12 -2.82 -7.77
CA LYS A 32 7.14 -2.68 -8.85
C LYS A 32 6.95 -3.97 -9.65
N ILE A 33 8.03 -4.71 -9.94
CA ILE A 33 7.94 -6.02 -10.61
C ILE A 33 7.09 -6.97 -9.77
N LYS A 34 7.38 -7.12 -8.47
CA LYS A 34 6.64 -8.00 -7.56
C LYS A 34 5.14 -7.68 -7.52
N ILE A 35 4.81 -6.39 -7.38
CA ILE A 35 3.41 -5.92 -7.34
C ILE A 35 2.71 -6.21 -8.67
N THR A 36 3.42 -5.97 -9.79
CA THR A 36 2.88 -6.19 -11.12
C THR A 36 2.64 -7.68 -11.38
N GLU A 37 3.57 -8.55 -11.00
CA GLU A 37 3.41 -10.01 -11.10
C GLU A 37 2.24 -10.51 -10.26
N GLU A 38 2.07 -10.01 -9.04
CA GLU A 38 0.90 -10.31 -8.21
C GLU A 38 -0.39 -9.88 -8.91
N GLY A 39 -0.44 -8.66 -9.43
CA GLY A 39 -1.61 -8.14 -10.14
C GLY A 39 -1.95 -8.92 -11.41
N ILE A 40 -0.96 -9.35 -12.20
CA ILE A 40 -1.16 -10.18 -13.41
C ILE A 40 -1.72 -11.56 -13.05
N ASN A 41 -1.30 -12.13 -11.93
CA ASN A 41 -1.73 -13.45 -11.48
C ASN A 41 -3.02 -13.41 -10.64
N ALA A 42 -3.55 -12.23 -10.35
CA ALA A 42 -4.75 -12.07 -9.53
C ALA A 42 -5.98 -12.72 -10.19
N GLN A 43 -6.69 -13.55 -9.43
CA GLN A 43 -7.91 -14.21 -9.86
C GLN A 43 -9.13 -13.53 -9.24
N HIS A 44 -10.00 -12.97 -10.08
CA HIS A 44 -11.19 -12.24 -9.65
C HIS A 44 -12.06 -13.09 -8.70
N GLY A 45 -12.38 -12.53 -7.54
CA GLY A 45 -13.33 -13.12 -6.60
C GLY A 45 -12.85 -14.35 -5.85
N THR A 46 -11.64 -14.84 -6.11
CA THR A 46 -11.06 -16.00 -5.39
C THR A 46 -10.59 -15.58 -4.00
N ILE A 47 -11.07 -16.28 -2.96
CA ILE A 47 -10.71 -16.03 -1.57
C ILE A 47 -9.63 -17.03 -1.14
N HIS A 48 -8.59 -16.53 -0.48
CA HIS A 48 -7.53 -17.37 0.12
C HIS A 48 -6.97 -16.71 1.38
N ILE A 49 -6.20 -17.47 2.14
CA ILE A 49 -5.44 -16.95 3.29
C ILE A 49 -4.00 -16.71 2.86
N GLU A 50 -3.50 -15.52 3.18
CA GLU A 50 -2.12 -15.08 2.99
C GLU A 50 -1.47 -14.85 4.34
N HIS A 51 -0.23 -15.34 4.51
CA HIS A 51 0.58 -15.04 5.68
C HIS A 51 1.58 -13.94 5.33
N ARG A 52 1.52 -12.82 6.04
CA ARG A 52 2.39 -11.67 5.83
C ARG A 52 3.43 -11.55 6.93
N PRO A 53 4.66 -11.17 6.61
CA PRO A 53 5.66 -10.78 7.60
C PRO A 53 5.24 -9.48 8.28
N SER A 54 6.09 -8.95 9.15
CA SER A 54 5.94 -7.57 9.63
C SER A 54 5.97 -6.60 8.44
N GLU A 55 5.05 -5.66 8.42
CA GLU A 55 4.90 -4.68 7.36
C GLU A 55 4.93 -3.26 7.94
N HIS A 56 5.48 -2.32 7.19
CA HIS A 56 5.63 -0.93 7.61
C HIS A 56 4.74 -0.04 6.76
N TYR A 57 4.09 0.91 7.41
CA TYR A 57 3.13 1.81 6.78
C TYR A 57 3.28 3.22 7.30
N ILE A 58 3.00 4.19 6.45
CA ILE A 58 2.66 5.55 6.87
C ILE A 58 1.16 5.76 6.65
N PHE A 59 0.47 6.24 7.67
CA PHE A 59 -0.99 6.47 7.63
C PHE A 59 -1.32 7.95 7.73
N THR A 60 -2.40 8.34 7.06
CA THR A 60 -3.04 9.64 7.21
C THR A 60 -4.52 9.42 7.48
N GLU A 61 -5.07 10.01 8.52
CA GLU A 61 -6.50 9.95 8.78
C GLU A 61 -7.29 10.57 7.62
N TYR A 62 -8.32 9.85 7.20
CA TYR A 62 -9.29 10.34 6.25
C TYR A 62 -10.54 10.79 7.03
N SER A 63 -10.62 12.08 7.33
CA SER A 63 -11.76 12.68 8.05
C SER A 63 -12.78 13.32 7.10
N GLY A 64 -12.67 13.03 5.79
CA GLY A 64 -13.50 13.62 4.77
C GLY A 64 -14.94 13.09 4.77
N GLY A 65 -15.87 13.95 4.36
CA GLY A 65 -17.23 13.59 4.04
C GLY A 65 -17.34 12.84 2.71
N SER A 66 -18.53 12.78 2.14
CA SER A 66 -18.79 12.16 0.84
C SER A 66 -18.48 13.07 -0.36
N ASP A 67 -17.76 14.17 -0.15
CA ASP A 67 -17.45 15.15 -1.19
C ASP A 67 -16.07 14.85 -1.80
N ASN A 68 -15.99 14.83 -3.13
CA ASN A 68 -14.76 14.63 -3.89
C ASN A 68 -13.65 15.61 -3.49
N LYS A 69 -13.99 16.81 -3.01
CA LYS A 69 -13.02 17.80 -2.56
C LYS A 69 -12.25 17.30 -1.32
N ASP A 70 -12.93 16.71 -0.36
CA ASP A 70 -12.33 16.18 0.87
C ASP A 70 -11.38 15.02 0.56
N GLU A 71 -11.70 14.21 -0.46
CA GLU A 71 -10.85 13.12 -0.94
C GLU A 71 -9.54 13.65 -1.54
N TYR A 72 -9.62 14.65 -2.42
CA TYR A 72 -8.43 15.29 -3.00
C TYR A 72 -7.54 15.93 -1.94
N GLU A 73 -8.13 16.62 -0.96
CA GLU A 73 -7.38 17.24 0.12
C GLU A 73 -6.69 16.21 1.03
N ALA A 74 -7.37 15.10 1.35
CA ALA A 74 -6.79 14.02 2.13
C ALA A 74 -5.63 13.35 1.39
N TYR A 75 -5.79 13.09 0.09
CA TYR A 75 -4.74 12.55 -0.75
C TYR A 75 -3.54 13.49 -0.85
N ALA A 76 -3.78 14.78 -1.06
CA ALA A 76 -2.72 15.79 -1.11
C ALA A 76 -1.94 15.87 0.21
N ARG A 77 -2.63 15.81 1.37
CA ARG A 77 -1.98 15.75 2.69
C ARG A 77 -1.12 14.49 2.84
N HIS A 78 -1.63 13.34 2.39
CA HIS A 78 -0.90 12.08 2.45
C HIS A 78 0.37 12.11 1.59
N VAL A 79 0.27 12.62 0.37
CA VAL A 79 1.42 12.80 -0.53
C VAL A 79 2.45 13.77 0.06
N ALA A 80 2.00 14.88 0.65
CA ALA A 80 2.88 15.83 1.32
C ALA A 80 3.63 15.16 2.49
N LEU A 81 2.94 14.39 3.32
CA LEU A 81 3.52 13.65 4.43
C LEU A 81 4.57 12.63 3.95
N CYS A 82 4.30 11.89 2.89
CA CYS A 82 5.27 10.98 2.29
C CYS A 82 6.51 11.74 1.79
N HIS A 83 6.30 12.87 1.11
CA HIS A 83 7.40 13.70 0.59
C HIS A 83 8.26 14.30 1.71
N GLU A 84 7.64 14.83 2.77
CA GLU A 84 8.34 15.39 3.94
C GLU A 84 9.20 14.34 4.66
N ASN A 85 8.77 13.09 4.67
CA ASN A 85 9.51 11.95 5.22
C ASN A 85 10.42 11.26 4.20
N GLN A 86 10.59 11.83 2.99
CA GLN A 86 11.40 11.27 1.89
C GLN A 86 11.03 9.83 1.51
N ILE A 87 9.74 9.51 1.62
CA ILE A 87 9.19 8.19 1.32
C ILE A 87 8.84 8.11 -0.16
N TYR A 88 9.53 7.25 -0.87
CA TYR A 88 9.31 6.95 -2.30
C TYR A 88 9.02 5.46 -2.46
N SER A 89 7.79 5.06 -2.20
CA SER A 89 7.38 3.66 -2.22
C SER A 89 7.02 3.18 -3.63
N PRO A 90 7.32 1.93 -3.98
CA PRO A 90 6.79 1.29 -5.20
C PRO A 90 5.29 1.02 -5.11
N TYR A 91 4.70 1.05 -3.91
CA TYR A 91 3.28 0.81 -3.69
C TYR A 91 2.47 2.07 -3.97
N VAL A 92 1.30 1.90 -4.57
CA VAL A 92 0.31 2.97 -4.72
C VAL A 92 -0.33 3.24 -3.36
N THR A 93 -0.74 4.48 -3.12
CA THR A 93 -1.52 4.82 -1.92
C THR A 93 -2.79 3.98 -1.88
N GLY A 94 -2.94 3.24 -0.81
CA GLY A 94 -4.11 2.42 -0.51
C GLY A 94 -5.00 3.09 0.54
N GLY A 95 -6.08 2.41 0.91
CA GLY A 95 -7.00 2.89 1.94
C GLY A 95 -7.42 1.80 2.91
N THR A 96 -7.74 2.18 4.15
CA THR A 96 -8.41 1.28 5.09
C THR A 96 -9.90 1.60 5.15
N ILE A 97 -10.73 0.55 5.22
CA ILE A 97 -12.19 0.66 5.32
C ILE A 97 -12.59 0.05 6.65
N ALA A 98 -13.29 0.79 7.50
CA ALA A 98 -13.74 0.26 8.78
C ALA A 98 -14.72 -0.89 8.56
N VAL A 99 -14.55 -1.98 9.31
CA VAL A 99 -15.49 -3.10 9.30
C VAL A 99 -16.87 -2.64 9.78
N ASP A 100 -16.88 -1.85 10.85
CA ASP A 100 -18.12 -1.31 11.41
C ASP A 100 -18.43 0.06 10.78
N GLY A 101 -19.45 0.13 9.93
CA GLY A 101 -19.97 1.37 9.36
C GLY A 101 -19.13 2.02 8.27
N GLY A 102 -18.04 1.39 7.81
CA GLY A 102 -17.19 1.91 6.73
C GLY A 102 -17.74 1.65 5.33
N PHE A 103 -18.73 0.77 5.18
CA PHE A 103 -19.30 0.41 3.89
C PHE A 103 -20.78 0.04 3.98
N THR A 104 -21.45 0.13 2.82
CA THR A 104 -22.82 -0.35 2.57
C THR A 104 -22.79 -1.29 1.37
N LYS A 105 -23.95 -1.74 0.90
CA LYS A 105 -24.04 -2.54 -0.33
C LYS A 105 -23.62 -1.76 -1.59
N ASP A 106 -23.69 -0.44 -1.58
CA ASP A 106 -23.55 0.41 -2.75
C ASP A 106 -22.37 1.40 -2.66
N SER A 107 -21.79 1.57 -1.46
CA SER A 107 -20.72 2.55 -1.22
C SER A 107 -19.80 2.13 -0.07
N TYR A 108 -18.60 2.65 -0.08
CA TYR A 108 -17.65 2.57 1.03
C TYR A 108 -16.86 3.87 1.15
N ARG A 109 -16.23 4.06 2.29
CA ARG A 109 -15.34 5.19 2.56
C ARG A 109 -14.11 4.74 3.30
N TYR A 110 -13.00 5.40 3.03
CA TYR A 110 -11.78 5.16 3.78
C TYR A 110 -11.87 5.75 5.18
N SER A 111 -11.19 5.11 6.11
CA SER A 111 -10.88 5.64 7.44
C SER A 111 -9.50 6.29 7.44
N HIS A 112 -8.57 5.70 6.68
CA HIS A 112 -7.21 6.21 6.52
C HIS A 112 -6.76 5.97 5.09
N LEU A 113 -5.89 6.84 4.60
CA LEU A 113 -5.00 6.56 3.48
C LEU A 113 -3.69 6.02 4.02
N TYR A 114 -3.05 5.15 3.26
CA TYR A 114 -1.74 4.64 3.64
C TYR A 114 -0.82 4.41 2.43
N THR A 115 0.47 4.48 2.69
CA THR A 115 1.51 3.97 1.80
C THR A 115 2.29 2.89 2.53
N LYS A 116 2.41 1.72 1.90
CA LYS A 116 3.24 0.62 2.37
C LYS A 116 4.69 0.92 2.05
N LEU A 117 5.59 0.59 2.97
CA LEU A 117 7.02 0.86 2.87
C LEU A 117 7.78 -0.45 2.74
N ASP A 118 8.84 -0.43 1.93
CA ASP A 118 9.82 -1.51 1.98
C ASP A 118 10.71 -1.29 3.23
N PRO A 119 10.97 -2.32 4.05
CA PRO A 119 11.84 -2.19 5.22
C PRO A 119 13.23 -1.65 4.90
N ASP A 120 13.74 -1.92 3.70
CA ASP A 120 15.06 -1.46 3.24
C ASP A 120 15.08 0.04 2.89
N ASP A 121 13.91 0.66 2.70
CA ASP A 121 13.75 2.09 2.35
C ASP A 121 13.45 2.97 3.56
N ILE A 122 13.38 2.39 4.77
CA ILE A 122 13.05 3.13 5.99
C ILE A 122 14.30 3.75 6.57
N ASP A 123 14.39 5.08 6.52
CA ASP A 123 15.35 5.80 7.36
C ASP A 123 14.93 5.70 8.83
N ASN A 124 15.87 5.30 9.70
CA ASN A 124 15.65 5.20 11.14
C ASN A 124 15.22 6.53 11.81
N SER A 125 15.32 7.64 11.10
CA SER A 125 14.87 8.96 11.53
C SER A 125 13.44 9.29 11.11
N ALA A 126 12.79 8.47 10.26
CA ALA A 126 11.44 8.72 9.78
C ALA A 126 10.43 8.59 10.93
N GLU A 127 9.77 9.69 11.26
CA GLU A 127 8.68 9.74 12.21
C GLU A 127 7.37 9.25 11.55
N ASN A 128 6.40 8.81 12.35
CA ASN A 128 5.07 8.40 11.90
C ASN A 128 4.98 7.06 11.14
N ILE A 129 5.99 6.20 11.22
CA ILE A 129 5.90 4.85 10.68
C ILE A 129 5.18 3.93 11.65
N THR A 130 4.15 3.26 11.17
CA THR A 130 3.42 2.24 11.91
C THR A 130 3.87 0.87 11.46
N VAL A 131 4.27 0.03 12.42
CA VAL A 131 4.64 -1.37 12.17
C VAL A 131 3.45 -2.26 12.49
N ILE A 132 3.01 -3.01 11.49
CA ILE A 132 1.99 -4.06 11.67
C ILE A 132 2.71 -5.40 11.84
N SER A 133 2.43 -6.09 12.93
CA SER A 133 3.05 -7.37 13.26
C SER A 133 2.71 -8.45 12.22
N PRO A 134 3.54 -9.50 12.09
CA PRO A 134 3.24 -10.63 11.22
C PRO A 134 1.87 -11.23 11.52
N GLY A 135 1.13 -11.61 10.49
CA GLY A 135 -0.21 -12.12 10.67
C GLY A 135 -0.77 -12.84 9.44
N SER A 136 -1.94 -13.41 9.64
CA SER A 136 -2.74 -14.02 8.57
C SER A 136 -3.81 -13.05 8.11
N TYR A 137 -4.07 -13.03 6.82
CA TYR A 137 -5.09 -12.21 6.20
C TYR A 137 -5.95 -13.06 5.29
N VAL A 138 -7.26 -12.86 5.31
CA VAL A 138 -8.10 -13.34 4.22
C VAL A 138 -8.10 -12.30 3.12
N VAL A 139 -7.90 -12.75 1.87
CA VAL A 139 -7.65 -11.90 0.70
C VAL A 139 -8.62 -12.24 -0.42
N ILE A 140 -9.05 -11.22 -1.17
CA ILE A 140 -9.81 -11.34 -2.41
C ILE A 140 -9.33 -10.28 -3.40
N TYR A 141 -9.32 -10.60 -4.70
CA TYR A 141 -8.94 -9.65 -5.74
C TYR A 141 -10.13 -9.23 -6.60
N SER A 142 -10.20 -7.93 -6.91
CA SER A 142 -11.00 -7.41 -8.00
C SER A 142 -10.11 -7.16 -9.21
N THR A 143 -10.47 -7.75 -10.36
CA THR A 143 -9.86 -7.44 -11.68
C THR A 143 -10.77 -6.54 -12.52
N LEU A 144 -11.82 -5.99 -11.92
CA LEU A 144 -12.82 -5.11 -12.51
C LEU A 144 -12.86 -3.75 -11.81
N GLY A 145 -11.66 -3.26 -11.41
CA GLY A 145 -11.52 -2.01 -10.69
C GLY A 145 -12.24 -2.01 -9.33
N PHE A 146 -12.75 -0.85 -8.97
CA PHE A 146 -13.38 -0.60 -7.66
C PHE A 146 -14.85 -1.01 -7.60
N SER A 147 -15.51 -1.19 -8.75
CA SER A 147 -16.95 -1.47 -8.83
C SER A 147 -17.42 -2.66 -7.96
N PRO A 148 -16.69 -3.81 -7.89
CA PRO A 148 -17.14 -4.94 -7.08
C PRO A 148 -16.78 -4.85 -5.58
N VAL A 149 -15.99 -3.86 -5.14
CA VAL A 149 -15.45 -3.77 -3.76
C VAL A 149 -16.55 -3.94 -2.72
N CYS A 150 -17.63 -3.16 -2.80
CA CYS A 150 -18.73 -3.23 -1.83
C CYS A 150 -19.34 -4.63 -1.69
N SER A 151 -19.37 -5.40 -2.76
CA SER A 151 -19.88 -6.78 -2.77
C SER A 151 -18.86 -7.80 -2.26
N MET A 152 -17.57 -7.44 -2.26
CA MET A 152 -16.47 -8.32 -1.83
C MET A 152 -16.17 -8.23 -0.33
N LEU A 153 -16.31 -7.04 0.27
CA LEU A 153 -16.08 -6.85 1.71
C LEU A 153 -16.87 -7.83 2.60
N PRO A 154 -18.20 -8.02 2.39
CA PRO A 154 -18.97 -9.01 3.15
C PRO A 154 -18.50 -10.44 2.97
N LYS A 155 -17.92 -10.79 1.80
CA LYS A 155 -17.42 -12.15 1.55
C LYS A 155 -16.22 -12.48 2.43
N LEU A 156 -15.33 -11.50 2.68
CA LEU A 156 -14.19 -11.66 3.59
C LEU A 156 -14.65 -11.86 5.05
N LEU A 157 -15.66 -11.10 5.50
CA LEU A 157 -16.24 -11.26 6.84
C LEU A 157 -16.92 -12.62 6.99
N ASN A 158 -17.69 -13.05 5.98
CA ASN A 158 -18.34 -14.35 6.00
C ASN A 158 -17.30 -15.47 6.07
N PHE A 159 -16.24 -15.38 5.25
CA PHE A 159 -15.16 -16.36 5.28
C PHE A 159 -14.52 -16.45 6.67
N ALA A 160 -14.17 -15.31 7.29
CA ALA A 160 -13.59 -15.31 8.64
C ALA A 160 -14.52 -15.99 9.65
N ARG A 161 -15.82 -15.63 9.64
CA ARG A 161 -16.83 -16.22 10.54
C ARG A 161 -17.01 -17.72 10.33
N GLU A 162 -17.13 -18.17 9.08
CA GLU A 162 -17.35 -19.59 8.74
C GLU A 162 -16.18 -20.49 9.13
N HIS A 163 -14.96 -19.90 9.18
CA HIS A 163 -13.75 -20.64 9.55
C HIS A 163 -13.32 -20.39 11.02
N GLY A 164 -14.15 -19.72 11.82
CA GLY A 164 -13.89 -19.53 13.24
C GLY A 164 -12.79 -18.52 13.58
N TYR A 165 -12.45 -17.63 12.67
CA TYR A 165 -11.49 -16.55 12.92
C TYR A 165 -12.19 -15.33 13.50
N LYS A 166 -11.51 -14.67 14.44
CA LYS A 166 -11.75 -13.25 14.72
C LYS A 166 -11.08 -12.41 13.63
N HIS A 167 -11.48 -11.18 13.48
CA HIS A 167 -10.94 -10.29 12.45
C HIS A 167 -10.54 -8.94 13.01
N GLY A 168 -9.64 -8.25 12.31
CA GLY A 168 -9.23 -6.89 12.62
C GLY A 168 -10.36 -5.86 12.40
N LYS A 169 -10.10 -4.63 12.78
CA LYS A 169 -11.07 -3.51 12.71
C LYS A 169 -11.21 -2.93 11.30
N TYR A 170 -10.25 -3.15 10.42
CA TYR A 170 -10.18 -2.54 9.10
C TYR A 170 -9.89 -3.57 8.03
N PHE A 171 -10.54 -3.39 6.88
CA PHE A 171 -10.04 -3.94 5.62
C PHE A 171 -8.93 -3.04 5.11
N PHE A 172 -8.00 -3.64 4.36
CA PHE A 172 -6.97 -2.94 3.60
C PHE A 172 -7.29 -3.07 2.13
N GLU A 173 -7.22 -1.97 1.40
CA GLU A 173 -7.39 -1.92 -0.04
C GLU A 173 -6.07 -1.50 -0.68
N ASP A 174 -5.40 -2.44 -1.34
CA ASP A 174 -4.18 -2.19 -2.10
C ASP A 174 -4.51 -2.10 -3.60
N ILE A 175 -3.94 -1.13 -4.29
CA ILE A 175 -4.02 -1.01 -5.75
C ILE A 175 -2.75 -1.61 -6.34
N LEU A 176 -2.86 -2.79 -6.98
CA LEU A 176 -1.72 -3.50 -7.56
C LEU A 176 -1.38 -3.00 -8.95
N LEU A 177 -2.39 -2.78 -9.79
CA LEU A 177 -2.23 -2.23 -11.15
C LEU A 177 -3.16 -1.03 -11.30
N ASP A 178 -2.56 0.11 -11.56
CA ASP A 178 -3.21 1.42 -11.68
C ASP A 178 -3.11 2.00 -13.10
N GLN A 179 -3.34 3.30 -13.23
CA GLN A 179 -3.27 4.05 -14.49
C GLN A 179 -1.89 3.98 -15.19
N ALA A 180 -0.83 3.66 -14.49
CA ALA A 180 0.50 3.48 -15.11
C ALA A 180 0.55 2.21 -15.97
N SER A 181 -0.33 1.24 -15.70
CA SER A 181 -0.37 -0.07 -16.37
C SER A 181 -1.71 -0.38 -17.04
N LYS A 182 -2.76 0.40 -16.77
CA LYS A 182 -4.15 0.18 -17.25
C LYS A 182 -4.73 1.44 -17.85
N SER A 183 -5.52 1.28 -18.90
CA SER A 183 -6.11 2.39 -19.66
C SER A 183 -7.38 2.99 -19.03
N SER A 184 -7.98 2.32 -18.03
CA SER A 184 -9.20 2.76 -17.35
C SER A 184 -9.24 2.25 -15.92
N LEU A 185 -9.93 2.96 -15.03
CA LEU A 185 -10.20 2.56 -13.64
C LEU A 185 -10.92 1.21 -13.54
N ASP A 186 -11.74 0.86 -14.55
CA ASP A 186 -12.45 -0.42 -14.62
C ASP A 186 -11.51 -1.63 -14.77
N TYR A 187 -10.27 -1.39 -15.17
CA TYR A 187 -9.25 -2.43 -15.35
C TYR A 187 -8.20 -2.45 -14.25
N TYR A 188 -8.32 -1.60 -13.24
CA TYR A 188 -7.42 -1.64 -12.10
C TYR A 188 -7.52 -3.00 -11.40
N ILE A 189 -6.42 -3.45 -10.85
CA ILE A 189 -6.39 -4.64 -10.02
C ILE A 189 -6.32 -4.17 -8.57
N VAL A 190 -7.37 -4.50 -7.83
CA VAL A 190 -7.54 -4.15 -6.43
C VAL A 190 -7.46 -5.40 -5.58
N LYS A 191 -6.65 -5.38 -4.54
CA LYS A 191 -6.53 -6.42 -3.52
C LYS A 191 -7.21 -5.95 -2.25
N LEU A 192 -8.20 -6.68 -1.79
CA LEU A 192 -8.83 -6.46 -0.50
C LEU A 192 -8.34 -7.50 0.49
N SER A 193 -7.99 -7.07 1.68
CA SER A 193 -7.54 -7.98 2.72
C SER A 193 -8.10 -7.60 4.09
N LEU A 194 -8.36 -8.62 4.91
CA LEU A 194 -8.85 -8.46 6.27
C LEU A 194 -7.95 -9.26 7.20
N PRO A 195 -7.32 -8.63 8.21
CA PRO A 195 -6.52 -9.32 9.20
C PRO A 195 -7.33 -10.38 9.94
N LEU A 196 -6.75 -11.56 10.13
CA LEU A 196 -7.34 -12.66 10.89
C LEU A 196 -6.60 -12.82 12.22
N GLU A 197 -7.33 -12.91 13.31
CA GLU A 197 -6.83 -13.19 14.65
C GLU A 197 -7.17 -14.64 15.01
N LYS A 198 -6.21 -15.38 15.56
CA LYS A 198 -6.51 -16.71 16.11
C LYS A 198 -7.36 -16.53 17.36
N THR A 199 -8.39 -17.36 17.46
CA THR A 199 -9.24 -17.43 18.66
C THR A 199 -8.48 -18.07 19.80
#